data_c7d3294db41a1f5e4c0129847158a704
#
_entry.id   c7d3294db41a1f5e4c0129847158a704
#
_cell.length_a   1.000
_cell.length_b   1.000
_cell.length_c   1.000
_cell.angle_alpha   90.00
_cell.angle_beta   90.00
_cell.angle_gamma   90.00
#
_symmetry.space_group_name_H-M   'P 1'
#
loop_
_entity.id
_entity.type
_entity.pdbx_description
1 polymer ?
#
loop_
_entity_poly.entity_id
_entity_poly.type
_entity_poly.pdbx_seq_one_letter_code
_entity_poly.pdbx_strand_id
1 'polypeptide(L)'
;MELRVRKSEVTLSGASTRARNRNILPPFHPRTSLSLLSVFSQCLPHSAQHLTYTTVIVAGRRTGKTDSIASPFVLRNMQRMPGSTGGIVVPTFKHGLTNTIPGLLAAWKRWGFLNGVHYVVGRKPPKGFHSAIIEPTDYEHVISFYNGSRAIIISQDRPGSSNSLTLSWLLIDEAKFIDYERLKDETLPANGGIKSYFGKHSYNHSILILSDMPQTKKGSWFLHYEDKMDRELIAAIEATVCEIWRIKQRIKSDREAGNTPPDYLRKHLRHLDRQLNQMRSVAVYYKEYSSIENLQLLGETYIKQMKRDLTPLTFQTSILCQRIGIAKDGFYSSMREAHFYDASNFAYLDKMWHEMFGVPDTNQQSVCGGESGGTSRFTDGEPSVGATLLPNAIADPTAQQQPLNTAAQDADVVPSAPICIGMDYNANINWIVAGQVYNGPWPATGRQAGQPVGKRLNVIKSFYTKFERKIPALIADFCTYYQDHQNKTVIFYYDTTALGSNYAVNEQDFRWVVIHEFERHGWRVQDVYIGNPMKHHEKYLEINEAFAGRRKLMPFLNRQNNEDLILALQTAGVSRGRNGFRKDKGGEKLAETEEDLLQHRTDGTDAFDTLYIGCAKFPQQSTVPISVSGVL
;
A
#
# COMPACT_ATOMS: atom_id res chain seq x y z
N MET A 1 -32.35 -27.17 -21.15
CA MET A 1 -31.45 -27.94 -22.02
C MET A 1 -30.18 -28.19 -21.21
N GLU A 2 -30.21 -29.32 -20.48
CA GLU A 2 -29.16 -29.70 -19.49
C GLU A 2 -28.06 -30.48 -20.22
N LEU A 3 -26.81 -30.06 -20.03
CA LEU A 3 -25.63 -30.79 -20.48
C LEU A 3 -25.03 -31.58 -19.30
N ARG A 4 -25.29 -32.89 -19.31
CA ARG A 4 -24.67 -33.86 -18.42
C ARG A 4 -23.18 -34.07 -18.81
N VAL A 5 -22.28 -33.86 -17.86
CA VAL A 5 -20.88 -34.25 -17.97
C VAL A 5 -20.70 -35.65 -17.39
N ARG A 6 -20.22 -36.60 -18.21
CA ARG A 6 -19.86 -37.96 -17.80
C ARG A 6 -18.52 -37.97 -17.05
N LYS A 7 -18.49 -38.58 -15.88
CA LYS A 7 -17.26 -39.02 -15.18
C LYS A 7 -16.74 -40.26 -15.87
N SER A 8 -15.47 -40.31 -16.24
CA SER A 8 -14.72 -41.52 -16.58
C SER A 8 -13.71 -41.78 -15.47
N GLU A 9 -13.91 -42.93 -14.77
CA GLU A 9 -12.98 -43.51 -13.82
C GLU A 9 -11.80 -44.14 -14.59
N VAL A 10 -10.58 -43.87 -14.15
CA VAL A 10 -9.37 -44.57 -14.63
C VAL A 10 -8.79 -45.33 -13.44
N THR A 11 -8.88 -46.65 -13.53
CA THR A 11 -8.25 -47.59 -12.62
C THR A 11 -6.74 -47.64 -12.87
N LEU A 12 -5.95 -47.48 -11.82
CA LEU A 12 -4.50 -47.67 -11.81
C LEU A 12 -4.18 -49.12 -11.43
N SER A 13 -3.64 -49.87 -12.35
CA SER A 13 -2.97 -51.16 -12.07
C SER A 13 -1.48 -50.92 -11.81
N GLY A 14 -0.95 -51.61 -10.77
CA GLY A 14 0.42 -51.43 -10.30
C GLY A 14 1.50 -51.99 -11.21
N ALA A 15 2.64 -51.32 -11.19
CA ALA A 15 3.95 -51.92 -11.48
C ALA A 15 5.01 -51.22 -10.64
N SER A 16 5.61 -51.98 -9.73
CA SER A 16 6.77 -51.63 -8.92
C SER A 16 8.03 -51.57 -9.78
N THR A 17 8.69 -50.44 -9.83
CA THR A 17 10.12 -50.39 -10.21
C THR A 17 10.83 -49.28 -9.39
N ARG A 18 11.86 -49.71 -8.66
CA ARG A 18 12.79 -48.88 -7.91
C ARG A 18 13.43 -47.85 -8.85
N ALA A 19 13.07 -46.59 -8.74
CA ALA A 19 13.76 -45.46 -9.36
C ALA A 19 14.46 -44.63 -8.30
N ARG A 20 15.75 -44.44 -8.48
CA ARG A 20 16.64 -43.59 -7.68
C ARG A 20 16.10 -42.19 -7.62
N ASN A 21 15.96 -41.63 -6.42
CA ASN A 21 15.62 -40.24 -6.12
C ASN A 21 16.57 -39.27 -6.83
N ARG A 22 16.19 -38.85 -8.01
CA ARG A 22 16.56 -37.52 -8.53
C ARG A 22 15.31 -36.67 -8.42
N ASN A 23 15.31 -35.73 -7.47
CA ASN A 23 14.27 -34.68 -7.36
C ASN A 23 14.28 -33.81 -8.63
N ILE A 24 13.71 -34.33 -9.71
CA ILE A 24 13.38 -33.54 -10.89
C ILE A 24 11.98 -33.01 -10.63
N LEU A 25 11.89 -31.74 -10.28
CA LEU A 25 10.62 -31.01 -10.28
C LEU A 25 9.94 -31.24 -11.64
N PRO A 26 8.63 -31.55 -11.67
CA PRO A 26 7.95 -31.79 -12.94
C PRO A 26 8.13 -30.58 -13.86
N PRO A 27 8.37 -30.79 -15.16
CA PRO A 27 8.50 -29.70 -16.10
C PRO A 27 7.20 -28.90 -16.10
N PHE A 28 7.35 -27.58 -15.92
CA PHE A 28 6.24 -26.63 -16.01
C PHE A 28 5.51 -26.84 -17.33
N HIS A 29 4.26 -27.28 -17.27
CA HIS A 29 3.41 -27.39 -18.46
C HIS A 29 2.92 -25.97 -18.85
N PRO A 30 3.39 -25.37 -19.96
CA PRO A 30 2.99 -24.02 -20.36
C PRO A 30 1.50 -23.92 -20.75
N ARG A 31 0.75 -25.02 -20.70
CA ARG A 31 -0.68 -25.03 -21.08
C ARG A 31 -1.60 -24.30 -20.11
N THR A 32 -1.25 -24.21 -18.82
CA THR A 32 -2.08 -23.50 -17.83
C THR A 32 -1.85 -21.98 -17.83
N SER A 33 -0.65 -21.52 -18.12
CA SER A 33 -0.33 -20.08 -18.11
C SER A 33 -0.88 -19.34 -19.34
N LEU A 34 -0.94 -20.02 -20.50
CA LEU A 34 -1.46 -19.39 -21.73
C LEU A 34 -3.00 -19.33 -21.75
N SER A 35 -3.70 -20.30 -21.14
CA SER A 35 -5.16 -20.26 -21.03
C SER A 35 -5.64 -19.22 -20.01
N LEU A 36 -4.93 -19.04 -18.91
CA LEU A 36 -5.22 -18.00 -17.93
C LEU A 36 -4.93 -16.60 -18.48
N LEU A 37 -3.82 -16.41 -19.20
CA LEU A 37 -3.54 -15.16 -19.90
C LEU A 37 -4.60 -14.85 -20.98
N SER A 38 -5.23 -15.85 -21.59
CA SER A 38 -6.30 -15.63 -22.59
C SER A 38 -7.63 -15.21 -21.93
N VAL A 39 -7.93 -15.69 -20.74
CA VAL A 39 -9.12 -15.28 -19.98
C VAL A 39 -8.92 -13.90 -19.38
N PHE A 40 -7.73 -13.59 -18.85
CA PHE A 40 -7.39 -12.28 -18.32
C PHE A 40 -7.16 -11.22 -19.40
N SER A 41 -6.82 -11.60 -20.64
CA SER A 41 -6.69 -10.67 -21.76
C SER A 41 -8.04 -10.06 -22.19
N GLN A 42 -9.16 -10.61 -21.74
CA GLN A 42 -10.49 -10.01 -21.97
C GLN A 42 -10.84 -8.91 -20.98
N CYS A 43 -10.25 -8.92 -19.78
CA CYS A 43 -10.56 -7.95 -18.71
C CYS A 43 -9.56 -6.78 -18.64
N LEU A 44 -8.30 -7.00 -19.07
CA LEU A 44 -7.26 -5.98 -19.25
C LEU A 44 -6.56 -6.26 -20.58
N PRO A 45 -7.19 -5.90 -21.67
CA PRO A 45 -6.97 -6.58 -22.93
C PRO A 45 -5.55 -6.47 -23.51
N HIS A 46 -4.73 -5.55 -23.14
CA HIS A 46 -3.47 -5.36 -23.84
C HIS A 46 -2.25 -5.12 -22.95
N SER A 47 -2.40 -4.59 -21.74
CA SER A 47 -1.29 -4.12 -20.91
C SER A 47 -0.33 -5.20 -20.43
N ALA A 48 -0.82 -6.38 -20.03
CA ALA A 48 0.06 -7.45 -19.55
C ALA A 48 0.88 -8.12 -20.67
N GLN A 49 0.43 -8.05 -21.91
CA GLN A 49 1.13 -8.59 -23.08
C GLN A 49 2.20 -7.63 -23.62
N HIS A 50 2.08 -6.34 -23.31
CA HIS A 50 2.88 -5.25 -23.86
C HIS A 50 3.92 -4.67 -22.88
N LEU A 51 4.29 -5.40 -21.83
CA LEU A 51 5.27 -4.93 -20.87
C LEU A 51 6.56 -4.47 -21.59
N THR A 52 6.74 -3.17 -21.64
CA THR A 52 7.87 -2.45 -22.23
C THR A 52 8.99 -2.27 -21.22
N TYR A 53 10.05 -1.58 -21.59
CA TYR A 53 11.13 -1.20 -20.68
C TYR A 53 10.60 -0.43 -19.45
N THR A 54 9.78 0.59 -19.70
CA THR A 54 9.02 1.26 -18.64
C THR A 54 7.53 1.14 -18.92
N THR A 55 6.79 0.57 -17.99
CA THR A 55 5.33 0.43 -18.07
C THR A 55 4.71 1.17 -16.90
N VAL A 56 3.84 2.11 -17.17
CA VAL A 56 3.09 2.88 -16.17
C VAL A 56 1.60 2.60 -16.33
N ILE A 57 1.01 2.06 -15.29
CA ILE A 57 -0.43 1.77 -15.25
C ILE A 57 -1.06 2.54 -14.10
N VAL A 58 -1.88 3.49 -14.45
CA VAL A 58 -2.73 4.23 -13.51
C VAL A 58 -4.12 3.61 -13.57
N ALA A 59 -4.54 2.96 -12.51
CA ALA A 59 -5.78 2.20 -12.58
C ALA A 59 -6.56 2.26 -11.28
N GLY A 60 -7.87 2.37 -11.38
CA GLY A 60 -8.78 2.42 -10.24
C GLY A 60 -8.67 1.21 -9.31
N ARG A 61 -9.26 1.30 -8.14
CA ARG A 61 -9.27 0.20 -7.16
C ARG A 61 -10.00 -1.02 -7.73
N ARG A 62 -9.54 -2.22 -7.37
CA ARG A 62 -10.12 -3.51 -7.83
C ARG A 62 -10.08 -3.74 -9.35
N THR A 63 -9.25 -3.03 -10.09
CA THR A 63 -8.97 -3.32 -11.51
C THR A 63 -8.10 -4.55 -11.73
N GLY A 64 -7.60 -5.18 -10.64
CA GLY A 64 -6.71 -6.33 -10.74
C GLY A 64 -5.24 -5.97 -10.96
N LYS A 65 -4.80 -4.74 -10.66
CA LYS A 65 -3.39 -4.29 -10.83
C LYS A 65 -2.38 -5.30 -10.29
N THR A 66 -2.54 -5.70 -9.03
CA THR A 66 -1.62 -6.63 -8.37
C THR A 66 -1.69 -8.02 -8.98
N ASP A 67 -2.88 -8.53 -9.17
CA ASP A 67 -3.13 -9.89 -9.66
C ASP A 67 -2.76 -10.08 -11.12
N SER A 68 -3.25 -9.18 -11.99
CA SER A 68 -3.18 -9.36 -13.45
C SER A 68 -1.98 -8.66 -14.10
N ILE A 69 -1.31 -7.72 -13.41
CA ILE A 69 -0.21 -6.95 -13.97
C ILE A 69 1.08 -7.14 -13.15
N ALA A 70 1.07 -6.83 -11.84
CA ALA A 70 2.27 -6.97 -11.00
C ALA A 70 2.73 -8.43 -10.89
N SER A 71 1.81 -9.34 -10.58
CA SER A 71 2.12 -10.77 -10.40
C SER A 71 2.78 -11.40 -11.61
N PRO A 72 2.24 -11.29 -12.84
CA PRO A 72 2.90 -11.84 -14.02
C PRO A 72 4.19 -11.09 -14.39
N PHE A 73 4.30 -9.78 -14.12
CA PHE A 73 5.54 -9.04 -14.34
C PHE A 73 6.68 -9.59 -13.48
N VAL A 74 6.46 -9.70 -12.17
CA VAL A 74 7.46 -10.21 -11.23
C VAL A 74 7.83 -11.66 -11.56
N LEU A 75 6.83 -12.53 -11.74
CA LEU A 75 7.05 -13.94 -12.05
C LEU A 75 7.80 -14.14 -13.36
N ARG A 76 7.43 -13.41 -14.41
CA ARG A 76 8.12 -13.45 -15.71
C ARG A 76 9.59 -13.06 -15.57
N ASN A 77 9.88 -11.95 -14.87
CA ASN A 77 11.24 -11.47 -14.71
C ASN A 77 12.08 -12.45 -13.89
N MET A 78 11.53 -13.00 -12.81
CA MET A 78 12.19 -14.03 -12.02
C MET A 78 12.45 -15.31 -12.81
N GLN A 79 11.52 -15.76 -13.65
CA GLN A 79 11.68 -16.95 -14.47
C GLN A 79 12.66 -16.75 -15.64
N ARG A 80 12.62 -15.58 -16.29
CA ARG A 80 13.41 -15.30 -17.50
C ARG A 80 14.84 -14.86 -17.22
N MET A 81 15.11 -14.40 -16.01
CA MET A 81 16.46 -13.99 -15.57
C MET A 81 16.87 -14.81 -14.32
N PRO A 82 17.21 -16.11 -14.48
CA PRO A 82 17.62 -16.95 -13.36
C PRO A 82 18.83 -16.35 -12.63
N GLY A 83 18.80 -16.36 -11.31
CA GLY A 83 19.86 -15.78 -10.47
C GLY A 83 19.86 -14.26 -10.36
N SER A 84 18.94 -13.54 -11.04
CA SER A 84 18.84 -12.07 -10.93
C SER A 84 18.18 -11.64 -9.61
N THR A 85 18.40 -10.38 -9.26
CA THR A 85 17.72 -9.71 -8.15
C THR A 85 16.86 -8.58 -8.71
N GLY A 86 15.58 -8.53 -8.31
CA GLY A 86 14.68 -7.41 -8.60
C GLY A 86 14.25 -6.70 -7.33
N GLY A 87 13.68 -5.50 -7.48
CA GLY A 87 13.14 -4.70 -6.39
C GLY A 87 11.62 -4.58 -6.46
N ILE A 88 10.96 -4.72 -5.33
CA ILE A 88 9.55 -4.37 -5.13
C ILE A 88 9.51 -3.16 -4.21
N VAL A 89 9.27 -2.00 -4.79
CA VAL A 89 9.25 -0.71 -4.08
C VAL A 89 7.85 -0.44 -3.61
N VAL A 90 7.71 -0.18 -2.32
CA VAL A 90 6.43 0.11 -1.66
C VAL A 90 6.55 1.39 -0.82
N PRO A 91 5.46 2.12 -0.60
CA PRO A 91 5.48 3.36 0.19
C PRO A 91 6.01 3.12 1.60
N THR A 92 5.48 2.10 2.27
CA THR A 92 5.88 1.65 3.59
C THR A 92 5.95 0.13 3.62
N PHE A 93 6.73 -0.39 4.55
CA PHE A 93 6.85 -1.82 4.75
C PHE A 93 5.50 -2.45 5.13
N LYS A 94 4.74 -1.78 6.01
CA LYS A 94 3.37 -2.17 6.37
C LYS A 94 2.48 -2.34 5.14
N HIS A 95 2.48 -1.35 4.24
CA HIS A 95 1.68 -1.42 3.01
C HIS A 95 2.08 -2.61 2.13
N GLY A 96 3.38 -2.82 1.94
CA GLY A 96 3.90 -3.96 1.18
C GLY A 96 3.44 -5.30 1.73
N LEU A 97 3.57 -5.50 3.04
CA LEU A 97 3.21 -6.74 3.71
C LEU A 97 1.71 -7.01 3.73
N THR A 98 0.87 -5.99 3.90
CA THR A 98 -0.58 -6.18 4.02
C THR A 98 -1.29 -6.25 2.67
N ASN A 99 -0.78 -5.58 1.64
CA ASN A 99 -1.50 -5.41 0.38
C ASN A 99 -0.76 -6.03 -0.82
N THR A 100 0.46 -5.56 -1.11
CA THR A 100 1.15 -5.93 -2.35
C THR A 100 1.60 -7.39 -2.35
N ILE A 101 2.35 -7.80 -1.34
CA ILE A 101 2.97 -9.14 -1.32
C ILE A 101 1.93 -10.26 -1.19
N PRO A 102 0.93 -10.19 -0.30
CA PRO A 102 -0.10 -11.23 -0.23
C PRO A 102 -0.86 -11.39 -1.54
N GLY A 103 -1.15 -10.29 -2.24
CA GLY A 103 -1.79 -10.31 -3.55
C GLY A 103 -0.94 -11.03 -4.61
N LEU A 104 0.37 -10.73 -4.68
CA LEU A 104 1.31 -11.40 -5.58
C LEU A 104 1.34 -12.92 -5.33
N LEU A 105 1.51 -13.31 -4.06
CA LEU A 105 1.65 -14.73 -3.69
C LEU A 105 0.33 -15.50 -3.85
N ALA A 106 -0.82 -14.87 -3.61
CA ALA A 106 -2.12 -15.46 -3.86
C ALA A 106 -2.32 -15.77 -5.36
N ALA A 107 -1.91 -14.85 -6.25
CA ALA A 107 -1.92 -15.07 -7.68
C ALA A 107 -1.00 -16.22 -8.08
N TRP A 108 0.21 -16.26 -7.56
CA TRP A 108 1.17 -17.33 -7.83
C TRP A 108 0.65 -18.70 -7.37
N LYS A 109 0.02 -18.77 -6.18
CA LYS A 109 -0.61 -19.99 -5.68
C LYS A 109 -1.70 -20.51 -6.64
N ARG A 110 -2.56 -19.62 -7.17
CA ARG A 110 -3.57 -20.00 -8.18
C ARG A 110 -2.95 -20.53 -9.48
N TRP A 111 -1.74 -20.06 -9.82
CA TRP A 111 -1.00 -20.52 -11.00
C TRP A 111 -0.14 -21.76 -10.74
N GLY A 112 -0.25 -22.36 -9.54
CA GLY A 112 0.46 -23.59 -9.17
C GLY A 112 1.87 -23.35 -8.62
N PHE A 113 2.28 -22.12 -8.33
CA PHE A 113 3.52 -21.84 -7.63
C PHE A 113 3.30 -21.90 -6.12
N LEU A 114 3.98 -22.81 -5.44
CA LEU A 114 3.79 -23.11 -4.03
C LEU A 114 4.98 -22.62 -3.21
N ASN A 115 4.70 -22.03 -2.05
CA ASN A 115 5.72 -21.70 -1.06
C ASN A 115 6.41 -22.96 -0.53
N GLY A 116 7.72 -22.91 -0.38
CA GLY A 116 8.54 -24.04 0.02
C GLY A 116 8.97 -24.96 -1.14
N VAL A 117 8.26 -24.92 -2.28
CA VAL A 117 8.55 -25.75 -3.47
C VAL A 117 9.14 -24.90 -4.60
N HIS A 118 8.47 -23.84 -4.98
CA HIS A 118 8.87 -22.98 -6.10
C HIS A 118 9.49 -21.66 -5.65
N TYR A 119 9.10 -21.19 -4.48
CA TYR A 119 9.67 -19.99 -3.86
C TYR A 119 9.64 -20.12 -2.34
N VAL A 120 10.43 -19.29 -1.68
CA VAL A 120 10.39 -19.08 -0.23
C VAL A 120 10.45 -17.60 0.07
N VAL A 121 9.87 -17.21 1.21
CA VAL A 121 9.75 -15.82 1.62
C VAL A 121 10.38 -15.66 3.00
N GLY A 122 11.19 -14.62 3.18
CA GLY A 122 11.74 -14.20 4.47
C GLY A 122 12.70 -15.21 5.11
N ARG A 123 13.24 -16.15 4.35
CA ARG A 123 14.16 -17.17 4.88
C ARG A 123 15.15 -17.66 3.83
N LYS A 124 16.23 -18.24 4.28
CA LYS A 124 17.23 -18.85 3.40
C LYS A 124 16.61 -19.97 2.54
N PRO A 125 16.87 -20.00 1.23
CA PRO A 125 16.36 -21.04 0.36
C PRO A 125 16.79 -22.45 0.80
N PRO A 126 15.93 -23.47 0.66
CA PRO A 126 16.28 -24.84 1.02
C PRO A 126 17.32 -25.44 0.06
N LYS A 127 17.98 -26.52 0.47
CA LYS A 127 18.86 -27.29 -0.40
C LYS A 127 18.09 -27.76 -1.64
N GLY A 128 18.60 -27.47 -2.83
CA GLY A 128 17.93 -27.79 -4.11
C GLY A 128 17.44 -26.56 -4.89
N PHE A 129 17.37 -25.39 -4.26
CA PHE A 129 17.25 -24.14 -4.99
C PHE A 129 18.62 -23.75 -5.57
N HIS A 130 18.60 -23.13 -6.75
CA HIS A 130 19.82 -22.58 -7.32
C HIS A 130 20.26 -21.33 -6.54
N SER A 131 21.56 -21.12 -6.49
CA SER A 131 22.13 -19.90 -5.92
C SER A 131 21.86 -18.70 -6.81
N ALA A 132 21.72 -17.51 -6.19
CA ALA A 132 21.71 -16.28 -6.96
C ALA A 132 23.11 -15.92 -7.42
N ILE A 133 23.20 -15.01 -8.39
CA ILE A 133 24.50 -14.48 -8.84
C ILE A 133 25.14 -13.64 -7.74
N ILE A 134 24.36 -12.86 -7.02
CA ILE A 134 24.77 -12.10 -5.83
C ILE A 134 23.93 -12.59 -4.66
N GLU A 135 24.54 -13.31 -3.71
CA GLU A 135 23.86 -13.82 -2.54
C GLU A 135 23.64 -12.69 -1.51
N PRO A 136 22.43 -12.51 -0.95
CA PRO A 136 22.23 -11.62 0.16
C PRO A 136 22.82 -12.22 1.44
N THR A 137 23.27 -11.38 2.33
CA THR A 137 23.67 -11.76 3.70
C THR A 137 22.45 -12.02 4.59
N ASP A 138 21.36 -11.30 4.32
CA ASP A 138 20.08 -11.40 5.01
C ASP A 138 18.96 -11.72 4.03
N TYR A 139 18.01 -12.55 4.46
CA TYR A 139 16.87 -13.02 3.68
C TYR A 139 15.52 -12.49 4.18
N GLU A 140 15.49 -11.72 5.23
CA GLU A 140 14.26 -11.31 5.93
C GLU A 140 13.22 -10.70 4.98
N HIS A 141 13.62 -9.81 4.10
CA HIS A 141 12.71 -9.13 3.15
C HIS A 141 12.88 -9.62 1.72
N VAL A 142 13.27 -10.87 1.54
CA VAL A 142 13.59 -11.45 0.24
C VAL A 142 12.62 -12.57 -0.11
N ILE A 143 12.09 -12.52 -1.32
CA ILE A 143 11.39 -13.63 -1.97
C ILE A 143 12.41 -14.34 -2.85
N SER A 144 12.80 -15.55 -2.50
CA SER A 144 13.74 -16.37 -3.28
C SER A 144 12.99 -17.41 -4.11
N PHE A 145 13.35 -17.51 -5.38
CA PHE A 145 12.73 -18.44 -6.32
C PHE A 145 13.65 -19.63 -6.63
N TYR A 146 13.09 -20.79 -6.96
CA TYR A 146 13.84 -22.05 -7.12
C TYR A 146 15.03 -21.96 -8.10
N ASN A 147 14.97 -21.07 -9.08
CA ASN A 147 16.01 -20.88 -10.09
C ASN A 147 17.11 -19.88 -9.67
N GLY A 148 17.14 -19.48 -8.40
CA GLY A 148 18.10 -18.53 -7.84
C GLY A 148 17.72 -17.05 -8.00
N SER A 149 16.68 -16.73 -8.76
CA SER A 149 16.22 -15.33 -8.86
C SER A 149 15.53 -14.87 -7.58
N ARG A 150 15.50 -13.56 -7.34
CA ARG A 150 15.01 -12.95 -6.10
C ARG A 150 14.25 -11.67 -6.35
N ALA A 151 13.38 -11.35 -5.40
CA ALA A 151 12.77 -10.04 -5.26
C ALA A 151 13.02 -9.52 -3.84
N ILE A 152 13.59 -8.33 -3.73
CA ILE A 152 13.82 -7.62 -2.45
C ILE A 152 12.70 -6.61 -2.29
N ILE A 153 12.10 -6.56 -1.11
CA ILE A 153 11.10 -5.55 -0.75
C ILE A 153 11.86 -4.31 -0.26
N ILE A 154 11.63 -3.19 -0.94
CA ILE A 154 12.26 -1.90 -0.66
C ILE A 154 11.19 -0.95 -0.16
N SER A 155 11.34 -0.49 1.08
CA SER A 155 10.42 0.45 1.69
C SER A 155 10.94 1.87 1.60
N GLN A 156 10.10 2.80 1.15
CA GLN A 156 10.49 4.20 0.99
C GLN A 156 10.55 4.98 2.31
N ASP A 157 10.01 4.45 3.39
CA ASP A 157 10.13 5.05 4.72
C ASP A 157 11.49 4.82 5.39
N ARG A 158 12.33 3.89 4.85
CA ARG A 158 13.71 3.65 5.28
C ARG A 158 14.71 4.25 4.27
N PRO A 159 15.34 5.40 4.58
CA PRO A 159 16.39 5.97 3.74
C PRO A 159 17.55 5.00 3.55
N GLY A 160 18.11 4.96 2.33
CA GLY A 160 19.28 4.14 2.03
C GLY A 160 19.00 2.64 1.85
N SER A 161 17.75 2.18 1.96
CA SER A 161 17.40 0.75 1.86
C SER A 161 17.71 0.13 0.49
N SER A 162 17.84 0.93 -0.54
CA SER A 162 18.22 0.49 -1.89
C SER A 162 19.64 0.84 -2.30
N ASN A 163 20.38 1.57 -1.45
CA ASN A 163 21.76 1.90 -1.73
C ASN A 163 22.61 0.64 -1.81
N SER A 164 23.52 0.59 -2.77
CA SER A 164 24.42 -0.54 -3.02
C SER A 164 23.74 -1.83 -3.54
N LEU A 165 22.43 -1.83 -3.78
CA LEU A 165 21.79 -2.96 -4.43
C LEU A 165 22.08 -2.96 -5.94
N THR A 166 22.17 -4.17 -6.51
CA THR A 166 22.23 -4.36 -7.96
C THR A 166 20.95 -5.06 -8.41
N LEU A 167 20.03 -4.27 -8.94
CA LEU A 167 18.70 -4.73 -9.33
C LEU A 167 18.62 -4.85 -10.86
N SER A 168 17.93 -5.88 -11.34
CA SER A 168 17.70 -6.13 -12.76
C SER A 168 16.32 -5.70 -13.25
N TRP A 169 15.41 -5.42 -12.35
CA TRP A 169 14.06 -4.93 -12.63
C TRP A 169 13.43 -4.33 -11.38
N LEU A 170 12.43 -3.47 -11.58
CA LEU A 170 11.70 -2.81 -10.50
C LEU A 170 10.18 -2.94 -10.70
N LEU A 171 9.49 -3.28 -9.64
CA LEU A 171 8.06 -3.04 -9.46
C LEU A 171 7.90 -1.90 -8.45
N ILE A 172 7.23 -0.82 -8.84
CA ILE A 172 6.90 0.30 -7.96
C ILE A 172 5.39 0.29 -7.78
N ASP A 173 4.94 -0.06 -6.58
CA ASP A 173 3.51 -0.14 -6.26
C ASP A 173 3.06 1.07 -5.45
N GLU A 174 1.81 1.50 -5.65
CA GLU A 174 1.23 2.71 -5.07
C GLU A 174 2.11 3.97 -5.27
N ALA A 175 2.54 4.18 -6.49
CA ALA A 175 3.50 5.24 -6.87
C ALA A 175 3.11 6.65 -6.43
N LYS A 176 1.81 6.94 -6.24
CA LYS A 176 1.32 8.24 -5.75
C LYS A 176 1.83 8.60 -4.34
N PHE A 177 2.25 7.60 -3.55
CA PHE A 177 2.79 7.78 -2.21
C PHE A 177 4.31 7.69 -2.16
N ILE A 178 4.96 7.37 -3.27
CA ILE A 178 6.43 7.27 -3.38
C ILE A 178 7.05 8.66 -3.55
N ASP A 179 8.08 8.94 -2.78
CA ASP A 179 8.91 10.14 -2.96
C ASP A 179 9.79 9.99 -4.21
N TYR A 180 9.49 10.80 -5.25
CA TYR A 180 10.17 10.70 -6.52
C TYR A 180 11.65 11.09 -6.45
N GLU A 181 12.01 12.10 -5.66
CA GLU A 181 13.41 12.52 -5.53
C GLU A 181 14.24 11.40 -4.90
N ARG A 182 13.75 10.81 -3.82
CA ARG A 182 14.41 9.65 -3.22
C ARG A 182 14.46 8.44 -4.17
N LEU A 183 13.38 8.15 -4.87
CA LEU A 183 13.34 7.07 -5.85
C LEU A 183 14.42 7.27 -6.93
N LYS A 184 14.55 8.50 -7.42
CA LYS A 184 15.51 8.91 -8.45
C LYS A 184 16.96 8.84 -7.97
N ASP A 185 17.21 9.25 -6.72
CA ASP A 185 18.56 9.34 -6.19
C ASP A 185 19.09 7.99 -5.66
N GLU A 186 18.21 7.15 -5.08
CA GLU A 186 18.60 5.90 -4.43
C GLU A 186 18.25 4.65 -5.26
N THR A 187 16.99 4.51 -5.69
CA THR A 187 16.46 3.23 -6.18
C THR A 187 16.60 3.06 -7.69
N LEU A 188 16.34 4.10 -8.48
CA LEU A 188 16.49 4.00 -9.94
C LEU A 188 17.94 3.72 -10.36
N PRO A 189 18.97 4.33 -9.75
CA PRO A 189 20.37 4.00 -10.06
C PRO A 189 20.73 2.54 -9.71
N ALA A 190 20.11 1.97 -8.67
CA ALA A 190 20.32 0.57 -8.30
C ALA A 190 19.81 -0.42 -9.37
N ASN A 191 18.92 0.01 -10.28
CA ASN A 191 18.42 -0.80 -11.40
C ASN A 191 19.43 -0.90 -12.55
N GLY A 192 20.69 -1.08 -12.21
CA GLY A 192 21.82 -1.20 -13.16
C GLY A 192 22.00 -2.59 -13.77
N GLY A 193 21.42 -3.63 -13.16
CA GLY A 193 21.52 -5.02 -13.57
C GLY A 193 22.97 -5.55 -13.57
N ILE A 194 23.12 -6.83 -13.87
CA ILE A 194 24.43 -7.45 -14.04
C ILE A 194 24.72 -7.61 -15.53
N LYS A 195 25.47 -6.67 -16.12
CA LYS A 195 25.73 -6.60 -17.57
C LYS A 195 26.30 -7.90 -18.16
N SER A 196 27.19 -8.58 -17.44
CA SER A 196 27.82 -9.82 -17.88
C SER A 196 26.83 -10.96 -18.09
N TYR A 197 25.74 -10.99 -17.33
CA TYR A 197 24.70 -12.03 -17.41
C TYR A 197 23.47 -11.58 -18.22
N PHE A 198 22.99 -10.36 -17.98
CA PHE A 198 21.70 -9.91 -18.50
C PHE A 198 21.76 -8.70 -19.42
N GLY A 199 22.95 -8.21 -19.78
CA GLY A 199 23.10 -6.99 -20.58
C GLY A 199 22.39 -7.00 -21.94
N LYS A 200 22.15 -8.19 -22.53
CA LYS A 200 21.41 -8.36 -23.79
C LYS A 200 19.97 -8.84 -23.58
N HIS A 201 19.54 -8.97 -22.33
CA HIS A 201 18.23 -9.49 -22.02
C HIS A 201 17.19 -8.37 -22.02
N SER A 202 16.13 -8.51 -22.80
CA SER A 202 15.11 -7.46 -23.01
C SER A 202 14.29 -7.09 -21.75
N TYR A 203 14.33 -7.91 -20.70
CA TYR A 203 13.67 -7.63 -19.44
C TYR A 203 14.57 -7.00 -18.39
N ASN A 204 15.89 -6.96 -18.66
CA ASN A 204 16.84 -6.28 -17.80
C ASN A 204 16.56 -4.78 -17.78
N HIS A 205 16.63 -4.15 -16.62
CA HIS A 205 16.24 -2.75 -16.35
C HIS A 205 14.75 -2.44 -16.50
N SER A 206 13.88 -3.43 -16.69
CA SER A 206 12.45 -3.16 -16.81
C SER A 206 11.85 -2.59 -15.53
N ILE A 207 10.96 -1.60 -15.69
CA ILE A 207 10.29 -0.90 -14.59
C ILE A 207 8.78 -0.99 -14.80
N LEU A 208 8.07 -1.44 -13.80
CA LEU A 208 6.61 -1.37 -13.74
C LEU A 208 6.18 -0.43 -12.63
N ILE A 209 5.44 0.61 -12.99
CA ILE A 209 4.90 1.60 -12.07
C ILE A 209 3.38 1.43 -12.01
N LEU A 210 2.87 1.17 -10.82
CA LEU A 210 1.44 0.98 -10.56
C LEU A 210 0.95 2.03 -9.55
N SER A 211 -0.20 2.61 -9.84
CA SER A 211 -0.90 3.52 -8.93
C SER A 211 -2.39 3.59 -9.28
N ASP A 212 -3.17 4.17 -8.39
CA ASP A 212 -4.41 4.84 -8.79
C ASP A 212 -4.12 6.33 -9.05
N MET A 213 -5.16 7.10 -9.45
CA MET A 213 -4.98 8.51 -9.82
C MET A 213 -4.52 9.32 -8.61
N PRO A 214 -3.41 10.07 -8.71
CA PRO A 214 -2.91 10.89 -7.62
C PRO A 214 -3.81 12.10 -7.36
N GLN A 215 -3.87 12.50 -6.10
CA GLN A 215 -4.64 13.67 -5.65
C GLN A 215 -3.72 14.85 -5.32
N THR A 216 -2.41 14.63 -5.27
CA THR A 216 -1.42 15.65 -4.93
C THR A 216 -0.45 15.89 -6.08
N LYS A 217 0.08 17.11 -6.18
CA LYS A 217 1.10 17.46 -7.18
C LYS A 217 2.36 16.60 -7.05
N LYS A 218 2.78 16.30 -5.81
CA LYS A 218 3.96 15.45 -5.58
C LYS A 218 3.71 14.00 -5.99
N GLY A 219 2.52 13.48 -5.69
CA GLY A 219 2.14 12.12 -6.10
C GLY A 219 1.91 11.96 -7.60
N SER A 220 1.86 13.05 -8.38
CA SER A 220 1.58 13.00 -9.82
C SER A 220 2.82 12.81 -10.71
N TRP A 221 3.99 12.58 -10.13
CA TRP A 221 5.26 12.50 -10.85
C TRP A 221 5.27 11.47 -12.01
N PHE A 222 4.55 10.38 -11.88
CA PHE A 222 4.52 9.34 -12.90
C PHE A 222 3.57 9.66 -14.07
N LEU A 223 2.70 10.66 -13.94
CA LEU A 223 1.80 11.04 -15.04
C LEU A 223 2.56 11.61 -16.24
N HIS A 224 3.73 12.21 -16.04
CA HIS A 224 4.55 12.74 -17.14
C HIS A 224 5.13 11.65 -18.06
N TYR A 225 5.03 10.37 -17.68
CA TYR A 225 5.41 9.28 -18.59
C TYR A 225 4.46 9.14 -19.78
N GLU A 226 3.25 9.74 -19.72
CA GLU A 226 2.36 9.81 -20.89
C GLU A 226 3.02 10.57 -22.05
N ASP A 227 3.69 11.69 -21.76
CA ASP A 227 4.39 12.51 -22.77
C ASP A 227 5.62 11.79 -23.36
N LYS A 228 6.14 10.78 -22.66
CA LYS A 228 7.27 9.97 -23.12
C LYS A 228 6.85 8.75 -23.94
N MET A 229 5.55 8.49 -24.04
CA MET A 229 5.03 7.36 -24.79
C MET A 229 5.01 7.67 -26.29
N ASP A 230 5.81 6.92 -27.05
CA ASP A 230 5.72 6.91 -28.50
C ASP A 230 4.57 5.99 -28.94
N ARG A 231 3.49 6.58 -29.41
CA ARG A 231 2.26 5.87 -29.81
C ARG A 231 2.47 5.00 -31.04
N GLU A 232 3.33 5.43 -31.98
CA GLU A 232 3.63 4.66 -33.19
C GLU A 232 4.45 3.42 -32.85
N LEU A 233 5.44 3.57 -31.98
CA LEU A 233 6.22 2.45 -31.47
C LEU A 233 5.34 1.45 -30.70
N ILE A 234 4.41 1.91 -29.89
CA ILE A 234 3.46 1.02 -29.19
C ILE A 234 2.55 0.29 -30.19
N ALA A 235 2.02 0.96 -31.20
CA ALA A 235 1.22 0.32 -32.24
C ALA A 235 2.03 -0.74 -33.02
N ALA A 236 3.31 -0.48 -33.31
CA ALA A 236 4.22 -1.45 -33.92
C ALA A 236 4.46 -2.68 -33.04
N ILE A 237 4.63 -2.47 -31.72
CA ILE A 237 4.74 -3.55 -30.73
C ILE A 237 3.47 -4.41 -30.73
N GLU A 238 2.30 -3.79 -30.70
CA GLU A 238 0.99 -4.48 -30.73
C GLU A 238 0.81 -5.31 -31.99
N ALA A 239 1.08 -4.72 -33.16
CA ALA A 239 1.01 -5.42 -34.45
C ALA A 239 1.95 -6.64 -34.47
N THR A 240 3.18 -6.48 -33.99
CA THR A 240 4.17 -7.57 -33.92
C THR A 240 3.73 -8.68 -32.97
N VAL A 241 3.16 -8.35 -31.81
CA VAL A 241 2.63 -9.32 -30.85
C VAL A 241 1.47 -10.11 -31.48
N CYS A 242 0.55 -9.42 -32.17
CA CYS A 242 -0.55 -10.07 -32.86
C CYS A 242 -0.05 -11.05 -33.95
N GLU A 243 0.98 -10.67 -34.71
CA GLU A 243 1.56 -11.55 -35.73
C GLU A 243 2.27 -12.76 -35.10
N ILE A 244 3.05 -12.56 -34.05
CA ILE A 244 3.65 -13.66 -33.28
C ILE A 244 2.57 -14.63 -32.76
N TRP A 245 1.45 -14.10 -32.27
CA TRP A 245 0.33 -14.91 -31.80
C TRP A 245 -0.28 -15.73 -32.96
N ARG A 246 -0.55 -15.11 -34.12
CA ARG A 246 -1.08 -15.80 -35.30
C ARG A 246 -0.17 -16.94 -35.76
N ILE A 247 1.15 -16.70 -35.81
CA ILE A 247 2.13 -17.73 -36.17
C ILE A 247 2.13 -18.86 -35.14
N LYS A 248 2.07 -18.56 -33.86
CA LYS A 248 1.99 -19.58 -32.81
C LYS A 248 0.72 -20.42 -32.89
N GLN A 249 -0.43 -19.81 -33.23
CA GLN A 249 -1.68 -20.55 -33.42
C GLN A 249 -1.57 -21.47 -34.66
N ARG A 250 -1.00 -20.99 -35.74
CA ARG A 250 -0.78 -21.82 -36.96
C ARG A 250 0.13 -23.00 -36.66
N ILE A 251 1.28 -22.79 -35.98
CA ILE A 251 2.17 -23.87 -35.57
C ILE A 251 1.46 -24.88 -34.65
N LYS A 252 0.57 -24.41 -33.78
CA LYS A 252 -0.22 -25.27 -32.91
C LYS A 252 -1.21 -26.11 -33.70
N SER A 253 -1.97 -25.49 -34.60
CA SER A 253 -2.94 -26.15 -35.48
C SER A 253 -2.27 -27.20 -36.35
N ASP A 254 -1.12 -26.88 -37.00
CA ASP A 254 -0.36 -27.83 -37.81
C ASP A 254 0.03 -29.08 -36.97
N ARG A 255 0.50 -28.90 -35.74
CA ARG A 255 0.86 -30.01 -34.86
C ARG A 255 -0.35 -30.86 -34.42
N GLU A 256 -1.48 -30.23 -34.13
CA GLU A 256 -2.72 -30.90 -33.76
C GLU A 256 -3.28 -31.72 -34.94
N ALA A 257 -3.02 -31.27 -36.15
CA ALA A 257 -3.35 -32.00 -37.38
C ALA A 257 -2.31 -33.09 -37.76
N GLY A 258 -1.28 -33.31 -36.92
CA GLY A 258 -0.22 -34.29 -37.17
C GLY A 258 0.84 -33.81 -38.19
N ASN A 259 0.77 -32.57 -38.64
CA ASN A 259 1.72 -32.01 -39.62
C ASN A 259 2.95 -31.43 -38.93
N THR A 260 4.11 -31.52 -39.56
CA THR A 260 5.32 -30.82 -39.13
C THR A 260 5.26 -29.36 -39.56
N PRO A 261 5.26 -28.38 -38.60
CA PRO A 261 5.21 -26.98 -38.99
C PRO A 261 6.40 -26.58 -39.85
N PRO A 262 6.22 -25.82 -40.94
CA PRO A 262 7.29 -25.38 -41.81
C PRO A 262 8.39 -24.62 -41.11
N ASP A 263 9.66 -24.87 -41.44
CA ASP A 263 10.83 -24.24 -40.78
C ASP A 263 10.88 -22.72 -40.95
N TYR A 264 10.33 -22.19 -42.04
CA TYR A 264 10.29 -20.75 -42.25
C TYR A 264 9.43 -20.05 -41.17
N LEU A 265 8.34 -20.68 -40.67
CA LEU A 265 7.54 -20.11 -39.58
C LEU A 265 8.34 -19.99 -38.31
N ARG A 266 9.19 -20.97 -38.00
CA ARG A 266 10.08 -20.92 -36.82
C ARG A 266 11.18 -19.86 -36.98
N LYS A 267 11.73 -19.69 -38.19
CA LYS A 267 12.71 -18.65 -38.49
C LYS A 267 12.06 -17.25 -38.40
N HIS A 268 10.87 -17.10 -38.93
CA HIS A 268 10.11 -15.84 -38.88
C HIS A 268 9.73 -15.47 -37.46
N LEU A 269 9.24 -16.44 -36.66
CA LEU A 269 8.95 -16.23 -35.25
C LEU A 269 10.16 -15.73 -34.48
N ARG A 270 11.35 -16.33 -34.70
CA ARG A 270 12.61 -15.88 -34.07
C ARG A 270 13.03 -14.47 -34.51
N HIS A 271 12.73 -14.08 -35.72
CA HIS A 271 12.97 -12.73 -36.22
C HIS A 271 12.06 -11.72 -35.55
N LEU A 272 10.76 -11.99 -35.53
CA LEU A 272 9.76 -11.13 -34.85
C LEU A 272 10.02 -11.02 -33.34
N ASP A 273 10.38 -12.10 -32.66
CA ASP A 273 10.75 -12.07 -31.24
C ASP A 273 11.97 -11.14 -31.00
N ARG A 274 12.96 -11.12 -31.89
CA ARG A 274 14.11 -10.20 -31.79
C ARG A 274 13.69 -8.75 -32.02
N GLN A 275 12.90 -8.47 -33.04
CA GLN A 275 12.37 -7.12 -33.31
C GLN A 275 11.52 -6.62 -32.14
N LEU A 276 10.63 -7.46 -31.63
CA LEU A 276 9.80 -7.14 -30.47
C LEU A 276 10.63 -6.80 -29.25
N ASN A 277 11.69 -7.57 -28.99
CA ASN A 277 12.60 -7.32 -27.87
C ASN A 277 13.36 -5.98 -28.02
N GLN A 278 13.79 -5.63 -29.23
CA GLN A 278 14.42 -4.34 -29.52
C GLN A 278 13.45 -3.18 -29.29
N MET A 279 12.24 -3.26 -29.84
CA MET A 279 11.19 -2.23 -29.64
C MET A 279 10.85 -2.06 -28.15
N ARG A 280 10.66 -3.17 -27.43
CA ARG A 280 10.34 -3.14 -25.99
C ARG A 280 11.45 -2.56 -25.12
N SER A 281 12.72 -2.71 -25.51
CA SER A 281 13.86 -2.23 -24.73
C SER A 281 13.97 -0.70 -24.63
N VAL A 282 13.29 0.03 -25.49
CA VAL A 282 13.28 1.50 -25.52
C VAL A 282 11.90 2.11 -25.28
N ALA A 283 10.84 1.30 -25.35
CA ALA A 283 9.48 1.78 -25.31
C ALA A 283 9.04 2.13 -23.88
N VAL A 284 8.31 3.23 -23.77
CA VAL A 284 7.53 3.61 -22.59
C VAL A 284 6.06 3.35 -22.89
N TYR A 285 5.38 2.62 -22.04
CA TYR A 285 3.94 2.40 -22.13
C TYR A 285 3.23 3.07 -20.95
N TYR A 286 2.26 3.91 -21.25
CA TYR A 286 1.42 4.58 -20.26
C TYR A 286 -0.06 4.32 -20.55
N LYS A 287 -0.83 3.96 -19.52
CA LYS A 287 -2.28 3.75 -19.68
C LYS A 287 -3.02 4.02 -18.36
N GLU A 288 -4.19 4.64 -18.52
CA GLU A 288 -5.16 4.84 -17.44
C GLU A 288 -6.35 3.89 -17.63
N TYR A 289 -6.81 3.29 -16.51
CA TYR A 289 -7.93 2.36 -16.49
C TYR A 289 -8.90 2.70 -15.37
N SER A 290 -10.18 2.82 -15.69
CA SER A 290 -11.26 2.90 -14.70
C SER A 290 -11.59 1.53 -14.12
N SER A 291 -12.07 1.48 -12.86
CA SER A 291 -12.64 0.25 -12.30
C SER A 291 -13.85 -0.26 -13.08
N ILE A 292 -14.51 0.62 -13.84
CA ILE A 292 -15.63 0.25 -14.72
C ILE A 292 -15.21 -0.73 -15.81
N GLU A 293 -13.95 -0.67 -16.27
CA GLU A 293 -13.44 -1.61 -17.26
C GLU A 293 -13.38 -3.06 -16.74
N ASN A 294 -13.42 -3.22 -15.43
CA ASN A 294 -13.49 -4.52 -14.76
C ASN A 294 -14.90 -4.86 -14.24
N LEU A 295 -15.93 -4.19 -14.76
CA LEU A 295 -17.31 -4.31 -14.28
C LEU A 295 -17.84 -5.75 -14.31
N GLN A 296 -17.42 -6.54 -15.30
CA GLN A 296 -17.85 -7.95 -15.42
C GLN A 296 -17.44 -8.80 -14.22
N LEU A 297 -16.30 -8.52 -13.60
CA LEU A 297 -15.83 -9.23 -12.41
C LEU A 297 -16.32 -8.59 -11.11
N LEU A 298 -16.45 -7.26 -11.08
CA LEU A 298 -16.84 -6.52 -9.88
C LEU A 298 -18.37 -6.53 -9.65
N GLY A 299 -19.14 -6.55 -10.73
CA GLY A 299 -20.58 -6.36 -10.72
C GLY A 299 -20.99 -4.89 -10.51
N GLU A 300 -22.18 -4.55 -11.00
CA GLU A 300 -22.71 -3.18 -10.84
C GLU A 300 -22.94 -2.79 -9.38
N THR A 301 -23.29 -3.76 -8.53
CA THR A 301 -23.55 -3.53 -7.11
C THR A 301 -22.33 -2.94 -6.41
N TYR A 302 -21.12 -3.44 -6.73
CA TYR A 302 -19.89 -2.89 -6.19
C TYR A 302 -19.69 -1.41 -6.57
N ILE A 303 -19.89 -1.05 -7.83
CA ILE A 303 -19.73 0.34 -8.28
C ILE A 303 -20.77 1.26 -7.63
N LYS A 304 -22.02 0.80 -7.53
CA LYS A 304 -23.10 1.54 -6.85
C LYS A 304 -22.78 1.73 -5.37
N GLN A 305 -22.26 0.69 -4.70
CA GLN A 305 -21.83 0.77 -3.31
C GLN A 305 -20.66 1.75 -3.15
N MET A 306 -19.63 1.66 -3.98
CA MET A 306 -18.49 2.59 -3.92
C MET A 306 -18.91 4.03 -4.20
N LYS A 307 -19.88 4.25 -5.09
CA LYS A 307 -20.42 5.59 -5.35
C LYS A 307 -21.15 6.15 -4.13
N ARG A 308 -21.83 5.31 -3.35
CA ARG A 308 -22.51 5.70 -2.12
C ARG A 308 -21.57 5.92 -0.94
N ASP A 309 -20.54 5.03 -0.80
CA ASP A 309 -19.71 4.95 0.40
C ASP A 309 -18.44 5.83 0.32
N LEU A 310 -17.98 6.16 -0.89
CA LEU A 310 -16.79 6.99 -1.12
C LEU A 310 -17.18 8.45 -1.39
N THR A 311 -16.25 9.35 -1.07
CA THR A 311 -16.38 10.73 -1.52
C THR A 311 -16.30 10.81 -3.04
N PRO A 312 -16.94 11.75 -3.75
CA PRO A 312 -16.79 11.86 -5.21
C PRO A 312 -15.36 12.06 -5.67
N LEU A 313 -14.50 12.79 -4.94
CA LEU A 313 -13.08 12.86 -5.34
C LEU A 313 -12.45 11.49 -5.26
N THR A 314 -12.62 10.78 -4.15
CA THR A 314 -12.12 9.41 -4.02
C THR A 314 -12.77 8.50 -5.05
N PHE A 315 -14.07 8.65 -5.32
CA PHE A 315 -14.73 7.90 -6.37
C PHE A 315 -14.17 8.24 -7.76
N GLN A 316 -14.02 9.53 -8.07
CA GLN A 316 -13.44 10.00 -9.34
C GLN A 316 -11.99 9.53 -9.52
N THR A 317 -11.15 9.68 -8.48
CA THR A 317 -9.73 9.30 -8.57
C THR A 317 -9.50 7.81 -8.43
N SER A 318 -10.05 7.20 -7.39
CA SER A 318 -9.71 5.81 -7.05
C SER A 318 -10.58 4.77 -7.76
N ILE A 319 -11.78 5.13 -8.24
CA ILE A 319 -12.66 4.24 -9.00
C ILE A 319 -12.68 4.59 -10.48
N LEU A 320 -12.97 5.85 -10.83
CA LEU A 320 -13.05 6.25 -12.23
C LEU A 320 -11.68 6.56 -12.85
N CYS A 321 -10.63 6.66 -12.03
CA CYS A 321 -9.28 7.01 -12.48
C CYS A 321 -9.22 8.36 -13.22
N GLN A 322 -10.04 9.33 -12.81
CA GLN A 322 -10.10 10.65 -13.45
C GLN A 322 -9.07 11.60 -12.85
N ARG A 323 -8.40 12.38 -13.69
CA ARG A 323 -7.46 13.43 -13.27
C ARG A 323 -8.22 14.60 -12.68
N ILE A 324 -7.66 15.20 -11.64
CA ILE A 324 -8.25 16.34 -10.96
C ILE A 324 -7.29 17.52 -11.02
N GLY A 325 -7.86 18.69 -11.25
CA GLY A 325 -7.15 19.95 -11.06
C GLY A 325 -6.98 20.25 -9.58
N ILE A 326 -5.74 20.26 -9.08
CA ILE A 326 -5.44 20.62 -7.68
C ILE A 326 -5.59 22.14 -7.55
N ALA A 327 -6.39 22.58 -6.56
CA ALA A 327 -6.57 24.01 -6.27
C ALA A 327 -5.21 24.68 -5.97
N LYS A 328 -4.85 25.70 -6.76
CA LYS A 328 -3.58 26.43 -6.59
C LYS A 328 -3.51 27.25 -5.29
N ASP A 329 -4.67 27.64 -4.74
CA ASP A 329 -4.79 28.55 -3.60
C ASP A 329 -5.64 27.90 -2.48
N GLY A 330 -5.07 26.92 -1.76
CA GLY A 330 -5.74 26.26 -0.63
C GLY A 330 -5.67 27.07 0.67
N PHE A 331 -6.57 26.77 1.60
CA PHE A 331 -6.59 27.39 2.94
C PHE A 331 -5.29 27.07 3.73
N TYR A 332 -4.69 25.91 3.52
CA TYR A 332 -3.43 25.47 4.14
C TYR A 332 -2.26 25.61 3.14
N SER A 333 -2.07 26.80 2.58
CA SER A 333 -1.14 27.08 1.48
C SER A 333 0.35 26.82 1.79
N SER A 334 0.72 26.83 3.08
CA SER A 334 2.09 26.52 3.53
C SER A 334 2.32 25.04 3.86
N MET A 335 1.29 24.21 3.83
CA MET A 335 1.41 22.78 4.02
C MET A 335 2.15 22.16 2.82
N ARG A 336 3.13 21.32 3.10
CA ARG A 336 4.00 20.68 2.10
C ARG A 336 4.16 19.22 2.42
N GLU A 337 4.66 18.47 1.48
CA GLU A 337 4.95 17.05 1.63
C GLU A 337 5.88 16.73 2.81
N ALA A 338 6.81 17.62 3.14
CA ALA A 338 7.70 17.48 4.29
C ALA A 338 6.98 17.45 5.65
N HIS A 339 5.69 17.80 5.70
CA HIS A 339 4.86 17.71 6.91
C HIS A 339 4.16 16.36 7.06
N PHE A 340 4.28 15.48 6.06
CA PHE A 340 3.75 14.13 6.12
C PHE A 340 4.89 13.16 6.41
N TYR A 341 4.64 12.20 7.30
CA TYR A 341 5.59 11.17 7.65
C TYR A 341 4.92 9.82 7.67
N ASP A 342 5.73 8.80 7.49
CA ASP A 342 5.31 7.41 7.60
C ASP A 342 5.86 6.85 8.90
N ALA A 343 5.02 6.17 9.68
CA ALA A 343 5.41 5.57 10.95
C ALA A 343 4.81 4.18 11.05
N SER A 344 5.70 3.18 11.01
CA SER A 344 5.34 1.78 11.10
C SER A 344 6.17 1.11 12.19
N ASN A 345 5.53 0.26 12.98
CA ASN A 345 6.23 -0.57 13.95
C ASN A 345 6.81 -1.79 13.25
N PHE A 346 8.09 -1.73 12.90
CA PHE A 346 8.76 -2.78 12.14
C PHE A 346 8.81 -4.11 12.87
N ALA A 347 9.04 -4.13 14.18
CA ALA A 347 9.04 -5.37 14.96
C ALA A 347 7.66 -6.06 14.93
N TYR A 348 6.59 -5.29 15.01
CA TYR A 348 5.23 -5.80 14.86
C TYR A 348 4.98 -6.32 13.44
N LEU A 349 5.43 -5.59 12.44
CA LEU A 349 5.25 -5.97 11.03
C LEU A 349 6.07 -7.20 10.66
N ASP A 350 7.28 -7.34 11.18
CA ASP A 350 8.14 -8.51 11.00
C ASP A 350 7.49 -9.74 11.65
N LYS A 351 6.94 -9.61 12.85
CA LYS A 351 6.17 -10.68 13.51
C LYS A 351 4.97 -11.10 12.67
N MET A 352 4.18 -10.14 12.19
CA MET A 352 3.04 -10.41 11.30
C MET A 352 3.47 -11.08 10.00
N TRP A 353 4.62 -10.69 9.43
CA TRP A 353 5.20 -11.33 8.27
C TRP A 353 5.53 -12.81 8.53
N HIS A 354 6.19 -13.12 9.66
CA HIS A 354 6.53 -14.47 10.06
C HIS A 354 5.27 -15.34 10.29
N GLU A 355 4.27 -14.80 10.96
CA GLU A 355 2.99 -15.48 11.16
C GLU A 355 2.27 -15.76 9.84
N MET A 356 2.22 -14.78 8.93
CA MET A 356 1.52 -14.90 7.64
C MET A 356 2.17 -15.93 6.70
N PHE A 357 3.49 -16.02 6.72
CA PHE A 357 4.25 -16.88 5.80
C PHE A 357 4.84 -18.14 6.44
N GLY A 358 4.53 -18.43 7.71
CA GLY A 358 4.99 -19.61 8.43
C GLY A 358 6.51 -19.65 8.62
N VAL A 359 7.16 -18.51 8.72
CA VAL A 359 8.60 -18.41 9.02
C VAL A 359 8.77 -18.45 10.53
N PRO A 360 9.60 -19.33 11.11
CA PRO A 360 9.86 -19.35 12.53
C PRO A 360 10.49 -18.04 12.98
N ASP A 361 10.04 -17.49 14.11
CA ASP A 361 10.62 -16.32 14.72
C ASP A 361 12.05 -16.63 15.19
N THR A 362 13.05 -16.11 14.50
CA THR A 362 14.48 -16.34 14.81
C THR A 362 14.94 -15.61 16.06
N ASN A 363 14.14 -14.71 16.61
CA ASN A 363 14.50 -13.92 17.79
C ASN A 363 14.17 -14.57 19.13
N GLN A 364 13.55 -15.77 19.18
CA GLN A 364 13.29 -16.47 20.44
C GLN A 364 14.45 -17.32 20.99
N GLN A 365 15.61 -17.38 20.32
CA GLN A 365 16.73 -18.23 20.74
C GLN A 365 17.84 -17.52 21.55
N SER A 366 17.66 -16.30 22.02
CA SER A 366 18.73 -15.58 22.75
C SER A 366 18.49 -15.31 24.23
N VAL A 367 17.57 -16.00 24.90
CA VAL A 367 17.45 -15.93 26.37
C VAL A 367 17.26 -17.33 26.96
N CYS A 368 18.31 -18.13 26.97
CA CYS A 368 18.56 -19.19 27.94
C CYS A 368 20.06 -19.48 27.96
N GLY A 369 20.80 -18.65 28.66
CA GLY A 369 22.14 -19.00 29.11
C GLY A 369 22.02 -19.83 30.39
N GLY A 370 22.69 -20.97 30.44
CA GLY A 370 22.76 -21.77 31.67
C GLY A 370 23.24 -23.20 31.37
N GLU A 371 24.51 -23.38 31.52
CA GLU A 371 25.31 -24.59 31.69
C GLU A 371 24.58 -25.90 31.98
N SER A 372 24.88 -26.97 31.23
CA SER A 372 25.62 -28.14 31.79
C SER A 372 25.67 -29.24 30.78
N GLY A 373 26.82 -29.90 30.73
CA GLY A 373 27.16 -30.96 29.78
C GLY A 373 26.34 -32.25 30.01
N GLY A 374 26.19 -33.00 28.96
CA GLY A 374 25.60 -34.33 28.96
C GLY A 374 25.57 -34.94 27.56
N THR A 375 26.57 -35.73 27.28
CA THR A 375 26.64 -36.68 26.15
C THR A 375 25.48 -37.65 26.19
N SER A 376 24.68 -37.79 25.13
CA SER A 376 24.01 -39.05 24.83
C SER A 376 23.53 -39.17 23.37
N ARG A 377 24.11 -40.06 22.70
CA ARG A 377 23.65 -41.07 21.73
C ARG A 377 22.44 -40.76 20.84
N PHE A 378 22.71 -40.77 19.57
CA PHE A 378 21.78 -40.98 18.47
C PHE A 378 20.95 -42.24 18.68
N THR A 379 19.64 -42.13 18.58
CA THR A 379 18.75 -43.22 18.21
C THR A 379 17.85 -42.76 17.08
N ASP A 380 17.92 -43.51 15.99
CA ASP A 380 17.06 -43.38 14.83
C ASP A 380 15.59 -43.58 15.23
N GLY A 381 14.74 -42.58 14.98
CA GLY A 381 13.31 -42.64 15.11
C GLY A 381 12.67 -41.95 13.93
N GLU A 382 12.04 -42.71 13.06
CA GLU A 382 11.24 -42.22 11.93
C GLU A 382 10.13 -41.27 12.42
N PRO A 383 9.89 -40.12 11.76
CA PRO A 383 8.73 -39.33 12.07
C PRO A 383 7.48 -39.90 11.39
N SER A 384 6.55 -40.38 12.20
CA SER A 384 5.21 -40.74 11.79
C SER A 384 4.50 -39.53 11.16
N VAL A 385 4.03 -39.72 9.94
CA VAL A 385 3.19 -38.78 9.19
C VAL A 385 1.81 -38.78 9.82
N GLY A 386 1.57 -37.85 10.73
CA GLY A 386 0.23 -37.50 11.20
C GLY A 386 -0.36 -36.43 10.27
N ALA A 387 -1.07 -36.82 9.23
CA ALA A 387 -1.88 -35.93 8.43
C ALA A 387 -3.08 -35.45 9.25
N THR A 388 -2.97 -34.31 9.89
CA THR A 388 -4.14 -33.61 10.41
C THR A 388 -4.77 -32.84 9.24
N LEU A 389 -5.82 -33.43 8.69
CA LEU A 389 -6.72 -32.77 7.75
C LEU A 389 -7.34 -31.55 8.45
N LEU A 390 -6.91 -30.35 8.08
CA LEU A 390 -7.64 -29.14 8.40
C LEU A 390 -9.00 -29.21 7.66
N PRO A 391 -10.12 -28.90 8.33
CA PRO A 391 -11.42 -28.87 7.69
C PRO A 391 -11.42 -27.83 6.57
N ASN A 392 -11.95 -28.21 5.41
CA ASN A 392 -12.30 -27.32 4.31
C ASN A 392 -13.39 -26.32 4.78
N ALA A 393 -13.00 -25.31 5.52
CA ALA A 393 -13.76 -24.08 5.57
C ALA A 393 -13.47 -23.37 4.25
N ILE A 394 -14.43 -23.34 3.35
CA ILE A 394 -14.51 -22.37 2.26
C ILE A 394 -14.63 -21.03 2.99
N ALA A 395 -13.48 -20.44 3.32
CA ALA A 395 -13.42 -19.09 3.87
C ALA A 395 -14.00 -18.19 2.79
N ASP A 396 -15.09 -17.51 3.11
CA ASP A 396 -15.65 -16.42 2.35
C ASP A 396 -14.49 -15.50 1.93
N PRO A 397 -14.21 -15.28 0.65
CA PRO A 397 -13.11 -14.43 0.21
C PRO A 397 -13.29 -12.96 0.63
N THR A 398 -14.42 -12.59 1.22
CA THR A 398 -14.67 -11.30 1.86
C THR A 398 -14.26 -11.26 3.33
N ALA A 399 -14.03 -12.40 3.97
CA ALA A 399 -13.47 -12.52 5.31
C ALA A 399 -11.93 -12.66 5.25
N GLN A 400 -11.26 -11.80 4.51
CA GLN A 400 -9.88 -11.47 4.84
C GLN A 400 -9.97 -10.81 6.23
N GLN A 401 -9.51 -11.51 7.26
CA GLN A 401 -9.22 -10.91 8.55
C GLN A 401 -8.33 -9.72 8.26
N GLN A 402 -8.93 -8.53 8.25
CA GLN A 402 -8.16 -7.30 8.26
C GLN A 402 -7.28 -7.42 9.49
N PRO A 403 -5.95 -7.26 9.38
CA PRO A 403 -5.10 -7.25 10.55
C PRO A 403 -5.73 -6.27 11.52
N LEU A 404 -5.88 -6.66 12.78
CA LEU A 404 -6.51 -5.84 13.82
C LEU A 404 -6.01 -4.41 13.68
N ASN A 405 -6.89 -3.50 13.32
CA ASN A 405 -6.54 -2.10 13.10
C ASN A 405 -6.34 -1.43 14.47
N THR A 406 -5.16 -1.60 15.05
CA THR A 406 -4.78 -1.11 16.36
C THR A 406 -3.53 -0.25 16.32
N ALA A 407 -3.33 0.57 17.35
CA ALA A 407 -2.13 1.40 17.51
C ALA A 407 -0.82 0.61 17.65
N ALA A 408 -0.88 -0.70 17.88
CA ALA A 408 0.31 -1.55 17.90
C ALA A 408 1.09 -1.54 16.57
N GLN A 409 0.41 -1.20 15.48
CA GLN A 409 1.02 -1.08 14.14
C GLN A 409 1.81 0.22 13.95
N ASP A 410 1.69 1.18 14.87
CA ASP A 410 2.24 2.53 14.72
C ASP A 410 3.47 2.72 15.62
N ALA A 411 4.54 3.26 15.04
CA ALA A 411 5.76 3.59 15.78
C ALA A 411 5.77 5.03 16.32
N ASP A 412 4.79 5.84 15.93
CA ASP A 412 4.68 7.26 16.32
C ASP A 412 3.78 7.51 17.54
N VAL A 413 3.26 6.47 18.14
CA VAL A 413 2.43 6.55 19.35
C VAL A 413 3.27 6.21 20.57
N VAL A 414 3.36 7.16 21.52
CA VAL A 414 4.01 6.92 22.82
C VAL A 414 2.97 6.42 23.81
N PRO A 415 2.99 5.13 24.20
CA PRO A 415 1.92 4.53 25.00
C PRO A 415 1.74 5.14 26.40
N SER A 416 2.80 5.69 26.99
CA SER A 416 2.80 6.31 28.31
C SER A 416 2.32 7.76 28.33
N ALA A 417 2.18 8.40 27.17
CA ALA A 417 1.76 9.79 27.07
C ALA A 417 0.24 9.90 26.82
N PRO A 418 -0.44 10.95 27.30
CA PRO A 418 -1.84 11.18 26.98
C PRO A 418 -2.00 11.51 25.48
N ILE A 419 -3.20 11.27 24.97
CA ILE A 419 -3.56 11.61 23.59
C ILE A 419 -4.35 12.92 23.59
N CYS A 420 -3.89 13.91 22.82
CA CYS A 420 -4.64 15.15 22.58
C CYS A 420 -5.65 14.93 21.47
N ILE A 421 -6.87 15.42 21.65
CA ILE A 421 -7.90 15.36 20.60
C ILE A 421 -8.54 16.73 20.38
N GLY A 422 -8.88 16.98 19.09
CA GLY A 422 -9.81 18.01 18.67
C GLY A 422 -10.96 17.37 17.92
N MET A 423 -12.15 17.91 18.07
CA MET A 423 -13.35 17.38 17.42
C MET A 423 -14.10 18.47 16.65
N ASP A 424 -14.82 18.04 15.63
CA ASP A 424 -15.87 18.81 15.00
C ASP A 424 -17.19 18.04 15.04
N TYR A 425 -18.28 18.74 15.32
CA TYR A 425 -19.59 18.19 15.60
C TYR A 425 -20.59 18.62 14.54
N ASN A 426 -21.09 17.67 13.78
CA ASN A 426 -22.07 17.94 12.75
C ASN A 426 -23.17 16.88 12.73
N ALA A 427 -24.34 17.24 12.20
CA ALA A 427 -25.47 16.29 12.08
C ALA A 427 -25.12 15.10 11.20
N ASN A 428 -24.38 15.34 10.13
CA ASN A 428 -24.12 14.37 9.08
C ASN A 428 -22.77 13.66 9.23
N ILE A 429 -21.80 14.31 9.90
CA ILE A 429 -20.48 13.74 10.11
C ILE A 429 -19.88 14.29 11.40
N ASN A 430 -19.25 13.43 12.17
CA ASN A 430 -18.47 13.81 13.35
C ASN A 430 -17.03 13.35 13.13
N TRP A 431 -16.05 14.18 13.51
CA TRP A 431 -14.64 13.93 13.27
C TRP A 431 -13.82 14.12 14.54
N ILE A 432 -12.92 13.15 14.81
CA ILE A 432 -11.86 13.26 15.84
C ILE A 432 -10.52 13.31 15.11
N VAL A 433 -9.68 14.26 15.50
CA VAL A 433 -8.26 14.29 15.13
C VAL A 433 -7.44 14.10 16.39
N ALA A 434 -6.61 13.04 16.43
CA ALA A 434 -5.79 12.65 17.55
C ALA A 434 -4.31 13.00 17.31
N GLY A 435 -3.62 13.50 18.32
CA GLY A 435 -2.21 13.84 18.23
C GLY A 435 -1.48 13.77 19.56
N GLN A 436 -0.15 13.78 19.48
CA GLN A 436 0.74 13.90 20.63
C GLN A 436 1.78 14.99 20.40
N VAL A 437 2.12 15.74 21.45
CA VAL A 437 3.10 16.83 21.39
C VAL A 437 4.45 16.35 21.90
N TYR A 438 5.46 16.51 21.07
CA TYR A 438 6.84 16.14 21.36
C TYR A 438 7.72 17.37 21.57
N ASN A 439 8.61 17.28 22.54
CA ASN A 439 9.71 18.22 22.72
C ASN A 439 10.92 17.68 21.96
N GLY A 440 11.47 18.44 21.03
CA GLY A 440 12.68 18.01 20.35
C GLY A 440 12.93 18.72 19.03
N PRO A 441 14.08 18.51 18.42
CA PRO A 441 14.38 19.10 17.13
C PRO A 441 13.41 18.55 16.08
N TRP A 442 13.00 19.42 15.17
CA TRP A 442 12.26 19.00 13.97
C TRP A 442 13.12 18.02 13.16
N PRO A 443 12.53 17.13 12.32
CA PRO A 443 13.30 16.24 11.50
C PRO A 443 14.34 17.01 10.68
N ALA A 444 15.54 16.46 10.56
CA ALA A 444 16.71 17.10 9.96
C ALA A 444 16.53 17.52 8.49
N THR A 445 15.59 16.90 7.79
CA THR A 445 15.28 17.20 6.39
C THR A 445 14.55 18.54 6.28
N GLY A 446 15.29 19.59 5.91
CA GLY A 446 14.78 20.93 5.65
C GLY A 446 15.05 21.99 6.73
N ARG A 447 15.79 21.65 7.77
CA ARG A 447 16.19 22.63 8.79
C ARG A 447 17.38 23.45 8.31
N GLN A 448 17.21 24.78 8.21
CA GLN A 448 18.33 25.69 8.05
C GLN A 448 19.07 25.87 9.40
N ALA A 449 20.40 25.89 9.38
CA ALA A 449 21.20 26.14 10.57
C ALA A 449 20.77 27.46 11.23
N GLY A 450 20.46 27.43 12.55
CA GLY A 450 20.01 28.61 13.30
C GLY A 450 18.50 28.72 13.55
N GLN A 451 17.67 27.83 13.05
CA GLN A 451 16.24 27.82 13.39
C GLN A 451 16.02 27.38 14.85
N PRO A 452 15.09 28.03 15.59
CA PRO A 452 14.84 27.68 16.98
C PRO A 452 14.31 26.25 17.12
N VAL A 453 14.73 25.58 18.18
CA VAL A 453 14.18 24.29 18.59
C VAL A 453 12.73 24.50 19.01
N GLY A 454 11.78 23.95 18.27
CA GLY A 454 10.36 24.03 18.54
C GLY A 454 9.78 22.71 19.04
N LYS A 455 8.51 22.75 19.40
CA LYS A 455 7.71 21.54 19.67
C LYS A 455 7.12 21.01 18.36
N ARG A 456 6.91 19.71 18.33
CA ARG A 456 6.27 19.02 17.21
C ARG A 456 4.93 18.45 17.64
N LEU A 457 3.86 18.75 16.91
CA LEU A 457 2.58 18.05 17.03
C LEU A 457 2.54 16.95 15.97
N ASN A 458 2.59 15.70 16.39
CA ASN A 458 2.30 14.57 15.53
C ASN A 458 0.80 14.32 15.55
N VAL A 459 0.14 14.51 14.41
CA VAL A 459 -1.23 14.07 14.19
C VAL A 459 -1.15 12.57 13.84
N ILE A 460 -1.39 11.74 14.86
CA ILE A 460 -1.15 10.29 14.78
C ILE A 460 -2.27 9.55 14.06
N LYS A 461 -3.54 9.99 14.24
CA LYS A 461 -4.67 9.39 13.53
C LYS A 461 -5.89 10.29 13.55
N SER A 462 -6.70 10.19 12.51
CA SER A 462 -8.04 10.76 12.46
C SER A 462 -9.11 9.67 12.33
N PHE A 463 -10.27 9.94 12.92
CA PHE A 463 -11.45 9.09 12.88
C PHE A 463 -12.65 9.91 12.50
N TYR A 464 -13.59 9.34 11.77
CA TYR A 464 -14.87 9.98 11.49
C TYR A 464 -16.01 8.96 11.40
N THR A 465 -17.21 9.44 11.65
CA THR A 465 -18.45 8.66 11.43
C THR A 465 -19.44 9.51 10.65
N LYS A 466 -20.13 8.88 9.70
CA LYS A 466 -21.23 9.49 8.94
C LYS A 466 -22.58 9.25 9.61
N PHE A 467 -23.62 9.94 9.12
CA PHE A 467 -25.02 9.77 9.52
C PHE A 467 -25.38 8.29 9.76
N GLU A 468 -26.22 8.05 10.75
CA GLU A 468 -26.59 6.82 11.44
C GLU A 468 -25.62 6.42 12.57
N ARG A 469 -24.30 6.60 12.44
CA ARG A 469 -23.36 6.41 13.53
C ARG A 469 -23.07 7.77 14.18
N LYS A 470 -23.33 7.87 15.47
CA LYS A 470 -23.17 9.13 16.24
C LYS A 470 -21.85 9.16 17.02
N ILE A 471 -21.63 10.24 17.80
CA ILE A 471 -20.44 10.46 18.63
C ILE A 471 -20.07 9.24 19.48
N PRO A 472 -21.00 8.51 20.15
CA PRO A 472 -20.63 7.32 20.91
C PRO A 472 -19.92 6.24 20.08
N ALA A 473 -20.38 5.99 18.86
CA ALA A 473 -19.76 5.01 17.98
C ALA A 473 -18.36 5.47 17.52
N LEU A 474 -18.16 6.77 17.28
CA LEU A 474 -16.88 7.36 16.92
C LEU A 474 -15.86 7.21 18.06
N ILE A 475 -16.28 7.43 19.30
CA ILE A 475 -15.44 7.26 20.49
C ILE A 475 -15.15 5.78 20.74
N ALA A 476 -16.11 4.88 20.50
CA ALA A 476 -15.85 3.45 20.58
C ALA A 476 -14.80 2.98 19.58
N ASP A 477 -14.83 3.48 18.33
CA ASP A 477 -13.79 3.19 17.32
C ASP A 477 -12.40 3.69 17.77
N PHE A 478 -12.33 4.89 18.36
CA PHE A 478 -11.11 5.43 18.95
C PHE A 478 -10.59 4.56 20.10
N CYS A 479 -11.44 4.21 21.05
CA CYS A 479 -11.08 3.40 22.21
C CYS A 479 -10.64 1.99 21.82
N THR A 480 -11.27 1.41 20.81
CA THR A 480 -10.88 0.11 20.25
C THR A 480 -9.51 0.18 19.59
N TYR A 481 -9.23 1.23 18.82
CA TYR A 481 -7.94 1.40 18.17
C TYR A 481 -6.80 1.55 19.18
N TYR A 482 -7.01 2.31 20.26
CA TYR A 482 -6.04 2.55 21.33
C TYR A 482 -6.25 1.63 22.55
N GLN A 483 -6.83 0.44 22.38
CA GLN A 483 -7.12 -0.49 23.49
C GLN A 483 -5.90 -0.85 24.31
N ASP A 484 -4.71 -0.95 23.69
CA ASP A 484 -3.45 -1.32 24.34
C ASP A 484 -2.63 -0.11 24.80
N HIS A 485 -3.17 1.11 24.66
CA HIS A 485 -2.50 2.32 25.11
C HIS A 485 -2.42 2.37 26.64
N GLN A 486 -1.22 2.55 27.20
CA GLN A 486 -0.99 2.46 28.64
C GLN A 486 -1.63 3.62 29.43
N ASN A 487 -1.49 4.84 28.91
CA ASN A 487 -2.05 6.03 29.55
C ASN A 487 -3.46 6.32 29.01
N LYS A 488 -4.46 5.81 29.67
CA LYS A 488 -5.88 6.01 29.32
C LYS A 488 -6.38 7.44 29.60
N THR A 489 -5.57 8.45 29.27
CA THR A 489 -5.94 9.86 29.45
C THR A 489 -6.02 10.54 28.09
N VAL A 490 -7.15 11.18 27.82
CA VAL A 490 -7.40 12.05 26.66
C VAL A 490 -7.40 13.50 27.13
N ILE A 491 -6.64 14.36 26.44
CA ILE A 491 -6.74 15.82 26.57
C ILE A 491 -7.66 16.32 25.48
N PHE A 492 -8.86 16.72 25.87
CA PHE A 492 -9.92 17.11 24.95
C PHE A 492 -9.99 18.63 24.82
N TYR A 493 -9.55 19.14 23.67
CA TYR A 493 -9.68 20.58 23.34
C TYR A 493 -11.02 20.85 22.67
N TYR A 494 -11.75 21.82 23.20
CA TYR A 494 -13.06 22.20 22.65
C TYR A 494 -13.32 23.70 22.78
N ASP A 495 -14.10 24.23 21.84
CA ASP A 495 -14.55 25.61 21.82
C ASP A 495 -16.05 25.73 22.17
N THR A 496 -16.62 26.93 22.03
CA THR A 496 -18.02 27.17 22.35
C THR A 496 -19.02 26.32 21.54
N THR A 497 -18.62 25.74 20.40
CA THR A 497 -19.48 24.89 19.61
C THR A 497 -19.84 23.59 20.33
N ALA A 498 -18.96 23.10 21.17
CA ALA A 498 -19.17 21.90 22.00
C ALA A 498 -20.21 22.12 23.14
N LEU A 499 -20.47 23.39 23.49
CA LEU A 499 -21.42 23.76 24.53
C LEU A 499 -22.84 24.00 23.96
N GLY A 500 -23.02 23.85 22.64
CA GLY A 500 -24.30 24.03 21.98
C GLY A 500 -25.14 22.75 21.95
N SER A 501 -26.42 22.85 22.30
CA SER A 501 -27.42 21.78 22.21
C SER A 501 -28.29 21.92 20.95
N ASN A 502 -27.67 22.06 19.77
CA ASN A 502 -28.39 22.28 18.51
C ASN A 502 -29.24 21.10 18.01
N TYR A 503 -29.24 19.97 18.73
CA TYR A 503 -30.12 18.87 18.46
C TYR A 503 -31.26 18.87 19.52
N ALA A 504 -32.41 19.30 19.11
CA ALA A 504 -33.62 19.53 19.86
C ALA A 504 -34.21 18.34 20.67
N VAL A 505 -33.42 17.35 21.04
CA VAL A 505 -33.92 16.11 21.67
C VAL A 505 -33.20 15.76 22.98
N ASN A 506 -32.04 16.30 23.30
CA ASN A 506 -31.35 16.04 24.57
C ASN A 506 -30.84 17.35 25.18
N GLU A 507 -31.09 17.56 26.47
CA GLU A 507 -30.58 18.67 27.29
C GLU A 507 -29.07 18.68 27.51
N GLN A 508 -28.33 17.70 26.91
CA GLN A 508 -26.90 17.50 27.10
C GLN A 508 -26.10 18.14 25.97
N ASP A 509 -25.07 18.90 26.33
CA ASP A 509 -24.13 19.46 25.36
C ASP A 509 -23.19 18.39 24.77
N PHE A 510 -22.54 18.68 23.64
CA PHE A 510 -21.60 17.74 22.99
C PHE A 510 -20.42 17.40 23.89
N ARG A 511 -19.91 18.37 24.68
CA ARG A 511 -18.84 18.17 25.63
C ARG A 511 -19.20 17.08 26.64
N TRP A 512 -20.41 17.14 27.23
CA TRP A 512 -20.88 16.14 28.19
C TRP A 512 -20.93 14.74 27.55
N VAL A 513 -21.47 14.63 26.35
CA VAL A 513 -21.57 13.34 25.61
C VAL A 513 -20.18 12.75 25.36
N VAL A 514 -19.21 13.56 24.95
CA VAL A 514 -17.83 13.12 24.67
C VAL A 514 -17.17 12.63 25.96
N ILE A 515 -17.23 13.41 27.04
CA ILE A 515 -16.60 13.04 28.31
C ILE A 515 -17.19 11.74 28.84
N HIS A 516 -18.52 11.67 28.91
CA HIS A 516 -19.22 10.51 29.47
C HIS A 516 -18.93 9.22 28.67
N GLU A 517 -18.87 9.32 27.35
CA GLU A 517 -18.60 8.14 26.52
C GLU A 517 -17.15 7.66 26.63
N PHE A 518 -16.16 8.55 26.73
CA PHE A 518 -14.77 8.17 27.02
C PHE A 518 -14.64 7.50 28.41
N GLU A 519 -15.29 8.06 29.42
CA GLU A 519 -15.31 7.50 30.79
C GLU A 519 -15.96 6.11 30.81
N ARG A 520 -17.02 5.90 30.05
CA ARG A 520 -17.69 4.61 29.88
C ARG A 520 -16.77 3.54 29.29
N HIS A 521 -15.82 3.94 28.43
CA HIS A 521 -14.77 3.07 27.89
C HIS A 521 -13.50 3.00 28.75
N GLY A 522 -13.54 3.50 29.99
CA GLY A 522 -12.42 3.44 30.93
C GLY A 522 -11.30 4.46 30.66
N TRP A 523 -11.58 5.50 29.88
CA TRP A 523 -10.65 6.60 29.66
C TRP A 523 -10.94 7.77 30.57
N ARG A 524 -9.88 8.44 31.05
CA ARG A 524 -9.98 9.69 31.79
C ARG A 524 -9.92 10.85 30.79
N VAL A 525 -10.83 11.81 30.91
CA VAL A 525 -10.83 13.01 30.08
C VAL A 525 -10.33 14.20 30.90
N GLN A 526 -9.30 14.86 30.39
CA GLN A 526 -8.90 16.20 30.81
C GLN A 526 -9.45 17.17 29.77
N ASP A 527 -10.55 17.81 30.08
CA ASP A 527 -11.18 18.75 29.17
C ASP A 527 -10.57 20.17 29.28
N VAL A 528 -10.33 20.78 28.13
CA VAL A 528 -9.68 22.08 28.01
C VAL A 528 -10.51 22.99 27.12
N TYR A 529 -11.17 23.96 27.73
CA TYR A 529 -11.92 24.97 27.00
C TYR A 529 -10.98 26.01 26.37
N ILE A 530 -11.05 26.17 25.05
CA ILE A 530 -10.20 27.09 24.29
C ILE A 530 -10.87 28.42 23.91
N GLY A 531 -12.10 28.66 24.40
CA GLY A 531 -12.84 29.89 24.17
C GLY A 531 -13.71 29.88 22.91
N ASN A 532 -13.96 31.04 22.34
CA ASN A 532 -14.69 31.16 21.10
C ASN A 532 -13.85 30.67 19.90
N PRO A 533 -14.47 30.08 18.85
CA PRO A 533 -13.75 29.71 17.65
C PRO A 533 -12.94 30.87 17.07
N MET A 534 -11.66 30.63 16.82
CA MET A 534 -10.80 31.61 16.18
C MET A 534 -11.36 31.97 14.80
N LYS A 535 -11.31 33.25 14.42
CA LYS A 535 -11.79 33.71 13.11
C LYS A 535 -10.98 33.08 11.97
N HIS A 536 -11.63 32.79 10.85
CA HIS A 536 -10.99 32.08 9.74
C HIS A 536 -9.70 32.74 9.22
N HIS A 537 -9.63 34.06 9.14
CA HIS A 537 -8.42 34.74 8.71
C HIS A 537 -7.27 34.65 9.72
N GLU A 538 -7.58 34.61 11.02
CA GLU A 538 -6.61 34.38 12.09
C GLU A 538 -6.12 32.93 12.07
N LYS A 539 -7.03 31.96 11.87
CA LYS A 539 -6.69 30.54 11.68
C LYS A 539 -5.77 30.37 10.46
N TYR A 540 -6.13 31.00 9.34
CA TYR A 540 -5.32 30.95 8.12
C TYR A 540 -3.88 31.41 8.37
N LEU A 541 -3.69 32.55 9.01
CA LEU A 541 -2.37 33.06 9.33
C LEU A 541 -1.64 32.16 10.32
N GLU A 542 -2.26 31.81 11.43
CA GLU A 542 -1.65 31.03 12.51
C GLU A 542 -1.15 29.66 12.02
N ILE A 543 -1.99 28.93 11.30
CA ILE A 543 -1.68 27.57 10.86
C ILE A 543 -0.68 27.55 9.70
N ASN A 544 -0.79 28.51 8.75
CA ASN A 544 0.21 28.62 7.68
C ASN A 544 1.59 29.05 8.20
N GLU A 545 1.64 29.94 9.19
CA GLU A 545 2.89 30.27 9.89
C GLU A 545 3.49 29.05 10.63
N ALA A 546 2.64 28.20 11.19
CA ALA A 546 3.08 26.96 11.82
C ALA A 546 3.67 25.97 10.80
N PHE A 547 2.98 25.71 9.70
CA PHE A 547 3.51 24.91 8.61
C PHE A 547 4.78 25.50 7.97
N ALA A 548 4.91 26.82 7.98
CA ALA A 548 6.14 27.49 7.52
C ALA A 548 7.29 27.44 8.56
N GLY A 549 7.08 26.83 9.72
CA GLY A 549 8.08 26.72 10.77
C GLY A 549 8.34 28.01 11.56
N ARG A 550 7.44 29.00 11.46
CA ARG A 550 7.56 30.29 12.15
C ARG A 550 6.84 30.35 13.51
N ARG A 551 6.22 29.24 13.93
CA ARG A 551 5.59 29.08 15.25
C ARG A 551 6.36 28.08 16.11
N LYS A 552 6.15 28.15 17.44
CA LYS A 552 6.79 27.24 18.40
C LYS A 552 6.33 25.79 18.25
N LEU A 553 5.11 25.56 17.77
CA LEU A 553 4.54 24.24 17.52
C LEU A 553 4.36 24.06 16.00
N MET A 554 4.96 23.01 15.45
CA MET A 554 4.84 22.67 14.03
C MET A 554 4.06 21.37 13.88
N PRO A 555 2.98 21.32 13.07
CA PRO A 555 2.21 20.12 12.86
C PRO A 555 2.85 19.21 11.81
N PHE A 556 2.79 17.91 12.08
CA PHE A 556 3.14 16.82 11.17
C PHE A 556 2.03 15.78 11.20
N LEU A 557 1.74 15.17 10.07
CA LEU A 557 0.65 14.22 9.94
C LEU A 557 1.19 12.85 9.54
N ASN A 558 0.77 11.82 10.26
CA ASN A 558 1.01 10.44 9.86
C ASN A 558 0.18 10.16 8.59
N ARG A 559 0.87 9.88 7.49
CA ARG A 559 0.25 9.75 6.17
C ARG A 559 -0.77 8.61 6.11
N GLN A 560 -0.42 7.47 6.68
CA GLN A 560 -1.23 6.25 6.58
C GLN A 560 -2.53 6.33 7.38
N ASN A 561 -2.46 6.99 8.52
CA ASN A 561 -3.58 7.06 9.45
C ASN A 561 -4.47 8.30 9.27
N ASN A 562 -4.08 9.20 8.35
CA ASN A 562 -4.77 10.47 8.12
C ASN A 562 -5.02 10.75 6.62
N GLU A 563 -5.18 9.72 5.79
CA GLU A 563 -5.39 9.90 4.35
C GLU A 563 -6.56 10.83 4.04
N ASP A 564 -7.72 10.60 4.67
CA ASP A 564 -8.92 11.41 4.46
C ASP A 564 -8.77 12.82 5.02
N LEU A 565 -8.10 13.00 6.16
CA LEU A 565 -7.81 14.31 6.74
C LEU A 565 -6.84 15.10 5.86
N ILE A 566 -5.77 14.47 5.38
CA ILE A 566 -4.80 15.09 4.48
C ILE A 566 -5.49 15.55 3.21
N LEU A 567 -6.38 14.72 2.67
CA LEU A 567 -7.18 15.07 1.51
C LEU A 567 -8.05 16.30 1.79
N ALA A 568 -8.78 16.31 2.91
CA ALA A 568 -9.61 17.46 3.30
C ALA A 568 -8.79 18.74 3.48
N LEU A 569 -7.59 18.65 4.08
CA LEU A 569 -6.68 19.79 4.23
C LEU A 569 -6.16 20.31 2.88
N GLN A 570 -5.84 19.42 1.93
CA GLN A 570 -5.34 19.79 0.60
C GLN A 570 -6.41 20.38 -0.30
N THR A 571 -7.66 19.97 -0.12
CA THR A 571 -8.80 20.44 -0.94
C THR A 571 -9.55 21.61 -0.31
N ALA A 572 -9.26 21.96 0.95
CA ALA A 572 -9.86 23.10 1.61
C ALA A 572 -9.59 24.40 0.84
N GLY A 573 -10.62 24.92 0.20
CA GLY A 573 -10.56 26.16 -0.59
C GLY A 573 -10.50 27.41 0.28
N VAL A 574 -10.14 28.53 -0.34
CA VAL A 574 -10.16 29.86 0.24
C VAL A 574 -11.15 30.74 -0.50
N SER A 575 -12.07 31.32 0.22
CA SER A 575 -12.92 32.40 -0.29
C SER A 575 -12.51 33.74 0.31
N ARG A 576 -12.57 34.83 -0.50
CA ARG A 576 -12.33 36.19 0.00
C ARG A 576 -13.61 36.73 0.65
N GLY A 577 -13.54 37.03 1.94
CA GLY A 577 -14.60 37.72 2.67
C GLY A 577 -14.27 39.22 2.88
N ARG A 578 -15.23 39.99 3.41
CA ARG A 578 -15.04 41.42 3.73
C ARG A 578 -13.86 41.66 4.70
N ASN A 579 -13.57 40.72 5.59
CA ASN A 579 -12.58 40.83 6.67
C ASN A 579 -11.39 39.86 6.48
N GLY A 580 -11.01 39.54 5.24
CA GLY A 580 -9.88 38.62 4.96
C GLY A 580 -10.28 37.27 4.37
N PHE A 581 -9.38 36.30 4.47
CA PHE A 581 -9.59 34.96 3.92
C PHE A 581 -10.52 34.14 4.82
N ARG A 582 -11.42 33.38 4.17
CA ARG A 582 -12.29 32.40 4.83
C ARG A 582 -12.06 31.03 4.23
N LYS A 583 -12.21 29.98 5.03
CA LYS A 583 -12.33 28.63 4.51
C LYS A 583 -13.60 28.54 3.67
N ASP A 584 -13.49 28.00 2.47
CA ASP A 584 -14.65 27.83 1.59
C ASP A 584 -15.50 26.66 2.09
N LYS A 585 -16.69 26.98 2.58
CA LYS A 585 -17.70 26.02 3.04
C LYS A 585 -18.83 25.83 2.02
N GLY A 586 -18.63 26.28 0.79
CA GLY A 586 -19.64 26.19 -0.28
C GLY A 586 -20.02 24.74 -0.59
N GLY A 587 -19.05 23.82 -0.51
CA GLY A 587 -19.26 22.40 -0.73
C GLY A 587 -20.14 21.70 0.32
N GLU A 588 -20.15 22.19 1.57
CA GLU A 588 -21.02 21.65 2.64
C GLU A 588 -22.51 21.83 2.34
N LYS A 589 -22.86 22.91 1.61
CA LYS A 589 -24.25 23.21 1.24
C LYS A 589 -24.76 22.37 0.07
N LEU A 590 -23.86 21.80 -0.73
CA LEU A 590 -24.20 20.91 -1.84
C LEU A 590 -24.42 19.46 -1.39
N ALA A 591 -24.11 19.16 -0.15
CA ALA A 591 -24.12 17.82 0.42
C ALA A 591 -25.47 17.40 1.06
N GLU A 592 -26.57 18.06 0.74
CA GLU A 592 -27.91 17.67 1.18
C GLU A 592 -28.45 16.41 0.46
N THR A 593 -27.70 15.87 -0.50
CA THR A 593 -28.01 14.59 -1.13
C THR A 593 -27.17 13.48 -0.51
N GLU A 594 -27.70 12.24 -0.50
CA GLU A 594 -27.10 11.03 0.12
C GLU A 594 -25.62 10.74 -0.24
N GLU A 595 -25.04 11.46 -1.19
CA GLU A 595 -23.65 11.37 -1.65
C GLU A 595 -22.77 12.41 -0.94
N ASP A 596 -22.60 12.27 0.38
CA ASP A 596 -21.82 13.22 1.17
C ASP A 596 -20.29 13.10 0.91
N LEU A 597 -19.71 14.20 0.49
CA LEU A 597 -18.39 14.29 -0.15
C LEU A 597 -17.35 14.83 0.83
N LEU A 598 -16.60 13.96 1.51
CA LEU A 598 -15.56 14.35 2.48
C LEU A 598 -14.63 15.46 1.97
N GLN A 599 -14.31 15.47 0.69
CA GLN A 599 -13.45 16.46 0.05
C GLN A 599 -14.03 17.89 -0.02
N HIS A 600 -15.35 17.99 0.02
CA HIS A 600 -16.04 19.30 -0.01
C HIS A 600 -16.44 19.75 1.40
N ARG A 601 -16.16 18.92 2.40
CA ARG A 601 -16.47 19.21 3.79
C ARG A 601 -15.25 19.71 4.54
N THR A 602 -15.47 20.62 5.47
CA THR A 602 -14.42 21.20 6.29
C THR A 602 -14.36 20.62 7.71
N ASP A 603 -15.24 19.66 8.04
CA ASP A 603 -15.33 19.07 9.38
C ASP A 603 -13.99 18.51 9.90
N GLY A 604 -13.33 17.67 9.11
CA GLY A 604 -12.00 17.15 9.48
C GLY A 604 -10.95 18.24 9.64
N THR A 605 -11.03 19.29 8.81
CA THR A 605 -10.12 20.41 8.88
C THR A 605 -10.42 21.33 10.06
N ASP A 606 -11.68 21.45 10.49
CA ASP A 606 -12.07 22.22 11.67
C ASP A 606 -11.70 21.47 12.97
N ALA A 607 -11.81 20.14 13.00
CA ALA A 607 -11.29 19.31 14.07
C ALA A 607 -9.75 19.43 14.22
N PHE A 608 -9.01 19.43 13.09
CA PHE A 608 -7.57 19.67 13.07
C PHE A 608 -7.20 21.07 13.59
N ASP A 609 -7.92 22.10 13.15
CA ASP A 609 -7.71 23.48 13.61
C ASP A 609 -7.87 23.57 15.14
N THR A 610 -8.91 22.91 15.69
CA THR A 610 -9.20 22.89 17.12
C THR A 610 -8.09 22.19 17.89
N LEU A 611 -7.61 21.03 17.41
CA LEU A 611 -6.48 20.31 18.01
C LEU A 611 -5.21 21.18 17.99
N TYR A 612 -4.85 21.74 16.83
CA TYR A 612 -3.64 22.53 16.68
C TYR A 612 -3.66 23.76 17.60
N ILE A 613 -4.76 24.54 17.58
CA ILE A 613 -4.91 25.73 18.42
C ILE A 613 -4.88 25.37 19.91
N GLY A 614 -5.54 24.29 20.29
CA GLY A 614 -5.49 23.75 21.65
C GLY A 614 -4.06 23.46 22.09
N CYS A 615 -3.33 22.66 21.36
CA CYS A 615 -1.95 22.31 21.67
C CYS A 615 -0.99 23.51 21.64
N ALA A 616 -1.22 24.47 20.75
CA ALA A 616 -0.33 25.63 20.59
C ALA A 616 -0.55 26.71 21.66
N LYS A 617 -1.80 27.01 22.01
CA LYS A 617 -2.16 28.13 22.91
C LYS A 617 -2.52 27.72 24.32
N PHE A 618 -2.94 26.47 24.53
CA PHE A 618 -3.35 25.90 25.83
C PHE A 618 -2.53 24.65 26.16
N PRO A 619 -1.18 24.72 26.12
CA PRO A 619 -0.35 23.52 26.29
C PRO A 619 -0.54 22.94 27.70
N GLN A 620 -0.88 21.67 27.78
CA GLN A 620 -0.93 20.93 29.03
C GLN A 620 0.47 20.37 29.37
N GLN A 621 0.78 20.12 30.65
CA GLN A 621 2.14 19.75 31.09
C GLN A 621 2.64 18.36 30.64
N SER A 622 1.92 17.64 29.82
CA SER A 622 2.31 16.32 29.34
C SER A 622 3.16 16.40 28.07
N THR A 623 4.38 16.89 28.21
CA THR A 623 5.37 16.78 27.14
C THR A 623 6.17 15.51 27.33
N VAL A 624 6.19 14.65 26.32
CA VAL A 624 6.99 13.43 26.31
C VAL A 624 8.46 13.81 26.20
N PRO A 625 9.32 13.42 27.14
CA PRO A 625 10.75 13.52 26.94
C PRO A 625 11.16 12.50 25.87
N ILE A 626 11.72 12.94 24.77
CA ILE A 626 12.31 12.05 23.77
C ILE A 626 13.66 11.60 24.31
N SER A 627 13.74 10.35 24.76
CA SER A 627 15.02 9.65 24.75
C SER A 627 15.35 9.34 23.28
N VAL A 628 16.32 10.06 22.71
CA VAL A 628 16.85 9.80 21.37
C VAL A 628 17.71 8.54 21.46
N SER A 629 17.08 7.39 21.41
CA SER A 629 17.78 6.13 21.15
C SER A 629 17.04 5.42 20.02
N GLY A 630 17.55 5.61 18.82
CA GLY A 630 17.27 4.74 17.69
C GLY A 630 16.29 5.23 16.64
N VAL A 631 16.54 6.42 16.05
CA VAL A 631 16.14 6.69 14.66
C VAL A 631 17.22 7.58 14.04
N LEU A 632 18.23 6.96 13.51
CA LEU A 632 19.11 7.51 12.48
C LEU A 632 18.86 6.72 11.20
#